data_c87754c3d490defff3ad39dc1c86814e
#
_entry.id   c87754c3d490defff3ad39dc1c86814e
#
_cell.length_a   1.000
_cell.length_b   1.000
_cell.length_c   1.000
_cell.angle_alpha   90.00
_cell.angle_beta   90.00
_cell.angle_gamma   90.00
#
_symmetry.space_group_name_H-M   'P 1'
#
loop_
_entity.id
_entity.type
_entity.pdbx_description
1 polymer ?
#
loop_
_entity_poly.entity_id
_entity_poly.type
_entity_poly.pdbx_seq_one_letter_code
_entity_poly.pdbx_strand_id
1 'polypeptide(L)'
;QVFVEIVLAPNFEPEALQILQTKKNLRVLEIGDFSKRKNKLEIRNVDGGILVQDTDTKILSLDDFKVVTLKQPAEKDLSTALFTWKVLRHAKSNGILISKNNTTVGLGAGQVSRVDAVHMALKKGGKNVRGGVLASDAFFPFRDSIDTIKDSGISTILQPGGSISCLLYTSPSPRD
;
A
#
# COMPACT_ATOMS: atom_id res chain seq x y z
N GLN A 1 -6.33 6.57 26.65
CA GLN A 1 -4.99 6.09 26.97
C GLN A 1 -4.68 4.90 26.05
N VAL A 2 -3.64 5.03 25.21
CA VAL A 2 -3.25 3.95 24.28
C VAL A 2 -2.34 2.97 25.02
N PHE A 3 -2.60 1.66 24.88
CA PHE A 3 -1.70 0.63 25.38
C PHE A 3 -0.49 0.53 24.44
N VAL A 4 0.73 0.70 24.99
CA VAL A 4 1.98 0.64 24.26
C VAL A 4 2.98 -0.13 25.10
N GLU A 5 3.67 -1.09 24.52
CA GLU A 5 4.71 -1.89 25.18
C GLU A 5 6.13 -1.45 24.80
N ILE A 6 6.28 -0.90 23.58
CA ILE A 6 7.59 -0.48 23.05
C ILE A 6 7.42 0.86 22.33
N VAL A 7 8.34 1.79 22.59
CA VAL A 7 8.49 3.04 21.84
C VAL A 7 9.87 3.07 21.20
N LEU A 8 9.91 3.33 19.91
CA LEU A 8 11.12 3.45 19.10
C LEU A 8 11.21 4.87 18.55
N ALA A 9 12.34 5.53 18.70
CA ALA A 9 12.59 6.82 18.07
C ALA A 9 14.09 6.98 17.71
N PRO A 10 14.43 7.89 16.78
CA PRO A 10 15.82 8.21 16.47
C PRO A 10 16.61 8.67 17.71
N ASN A 11 15.98 9.53 18.50
CA ASN A 11 16.45 10.03 19.80
C ASN A 11 15.25 10.45 20.65
N PHE A 12 15.48 10.76 21.90
CA PHE A 12 14.47 11.23 22.84
C PHE A 12 14.96 12.49 23.54
N GLU A 13 14.10 13.48 23.61
CA GLU A 13 14.32 14.63 24.48
C GLU A 13 14.23 14.22 25.97
N PRO A 14 15.02 14.85 26.87
CA PRO A 14 15.04 14.48 28.29
C PRO A 14 13.63 14.49 28.92
N GLU A 15 12.81 15.47 28.58
CA GLU A 15 11.44 15.62 29.09
C GLU A 15 10.55 14.46 28.63
N ALA A 16 10.71 14.01 27.37
CA ALA A 16 9.98 12.87 26.83
C ALA A 16 10.35 11.58 27.57
N LEU A 17 11.66 11.38 27.87
CA LEU A 17 12.11 10.22 28.65
C LEU A 17 11.52 10.19 30.04
N GLN A 18 11.46 11.35 30.73
CA GLN A 18 10.84 11.46 32.05
C GLN A 18 9.38 11.01 32.03
N ILE A 19 8.61 11.44 31.01
CA ILE A 19 7.22 11.03 30.85
C ILE A 19 7.10 9.53 30.57
N LEU A 20 7.94 8.99 29.68
CA LEU A 20 7.89 7.58 29.30
C LEU A 20 8.28 6.65 30.44
N GLN A 21 9.26 7.04 31.27
CA GLN A 21 9.73 6.31 32.44
C GLN A 21 8.67 6.14 33.54
N THR A 22 7.60 6.93 33.54
CA THR A 22 6.48 6.73 34.48
C THR A 22 5.78 5.38 34.28
N LYS A 23 5.93 4.76 33.11
CA LYS A 23 5.37 3.43 32.79
C LYS A 23 6.41 2.35 32.99
N LYS A 24 6.35 1.62 34.11
CA LYS A 24 7.33 0.60 34.53
C LYS A 24 7.68 -0.47 33.51
N ASN A 25 6.70 -0.88 32.68
CA ASN A 25 6.85 -1.97 31.71
C ASN A 25 7.08 -1.48 30.27
N LEU A 26 7.19 -0.18 30.05
CA LEU A 26 7.44 0.38 28.73
C LEU A 26 8.92 0.25 28.38
N ARG A 27 9.20 -0.34 27.24
CA ARG A 27 10.54 -0.41 26.66
C ARG A 27 10.75 0.76 25.73
N VAL A 28 11.75 1.58 25.99
CA VAL A 28 12.11 2.76 25.19
C VAL A 28 13.45 2.46 24.52
N LEU A 29 13.49 2.47 23.19
CA LEU A 29 14.67 2.16 22.40
C LEU A 29 15.03 3.34 21.49
N GLU A 30 16.24 3.85 21.67
CA GLU A 30 16.86 4.78 20.74
C GLU A 30 17.54 4.01 19.62
N ILE A 31 17.16 4.30 18.36
CA ILE A 31 17.62 3.55 17.19
C ILE A 31 18.53 4.38 16.27
N GLY A 32 18.86 5.62 16.65
CA GLY A 32 19.67 6.53 15.87
C GLY A 32 19.00 7.00 14.57
N ASP A 33 19.78 7.63 13.69
CA ASP A 33 19.30 8.11 12.39
C ASP A 33 19.16 6.95 11.40
N PHE A 34 17.93 6.64 11.03
CA PHE A 34 17.58 5.61 10.04
C PHE A 34 17.25 6.20 8.65
N SER A 35 17.42 7.50 8.44
CA SER A 35 17.18 8.15 7.14
C SER A 35 18.15 7.69 6.06
N LYS A 36 19.37 7.29 6.47
CA LYS A 36 20.43 6.80 5.60
C LYS A 36 20.30 5.29 5.41
N ARG A 37 19.29 4.84 4.71
CA ARG A 37 19.21 3.43 4.30
C ARG A 37 20.29 3.16 3.27
N LYS A 38 21.29 2.35 3.61
CA LYS A 38 22.22 1.79 2.64
C LYS A 38 21.51 0.71 1.85
N ASN A 39 21.78 0.64 0.54
CA ASN A 39 21.37 -0.50 -0.27
C ASN A 39 21.91 -1.78 0.43
N LYS A 40 20.99 -2.63 0.84
CA LYS A 40 21.30 -3.90 1.50
C LYS A 40 20.75 -5.02 0.63
N LEU A 41 21.42 -6.15 0.66
CA LEU A 41 20.88 -7.38 0.10
C LEU A 41 19.83 -7.95 1.08
N GLU A 42 18.69 -8.34 0.54
CA GLU A 42 17.74 -9.17 1.25
C GLU A 42 18.07 -10.63 0.99
N ILE A 43 18.22 -11.39 2.07
CA ILE A 43 18.55 -12.81 2.03
C ILE A 43 17.39 -13.59 2.66
N ARG A 44 16.90 -14.59 1.94
CA ARG A 44 15.86 -15.50 2.44
C ARG A 44 16.33 -16.95 2.29
N ASN A 45 16.26 -17.69 3.38
CA ASN A 45 16.51 -19.12 3.36
C ASN A 45 15.34 -19.83 2.66
N VAL A 46 15.68 -20.76 1.79
CA VAL A 46 14.77 -21.70 1.16
C VAL A 46 15.33 -23.09 1.29
N ASP A 47 14.52 -24.13 1.10
CA ASP A 47 15.02 -25.49 1.13
C ASP A 47 16.06 -25.70 0.01
N GLY A 48 17.24 -26.19 0.39
CA GLY A 48 18.37 -26.40 -0.52
C GLY A 48 19.17 -25.16 -0.93
N GLY A 49 18.90 -23.95 -0.36
CA GLY A 49 19.67 -22.77 -0.74
C GLY A 49 19.23 -21.45 -0.11
N ILE A 50 19.64 -20.36 -0.73
CA ILE A 50 19.25 -19.00 -0.35
C ILE A 50 18.81 -18.20 -1.58
N LEU A 51 17.82 -17.35 -1.38
CA LEU A 51 17.44 -16.30 -2.33
C LEU A 51 18.08 -15.01 -1.91
N VAL A 52 18.74 -14.32 -2.85
CA VAL A 52 19.40 -13.04 -2.63
C VAL A 52 18.84 -12.04 -3.64
N GLN A 53 18.43 -10.87 -3.17
CA GLN A 53 17.96 -9.78 -4.01
C GLN A 53 18.38 -8.43 -3.43
N ASP A 54 18.38 -7.41 -4.27
CA ASP A 54 18.52 -6.04 -3.79
C ASP A 54 17.29 -5.61 -3.01
N THR A 55 17.51 -4.85 -1.93
CA THR A 55 16.39 -4.22 -1.21
C THR A 55 15.68 -3.21 -2.13
N ASP A 56 14.37 -3.29 -2.23
CA ASP A 56 13.58 -2.29 -2.93
C ASP A 56 13.64 -0.95 -2.19
N THR A 57 14.52 -0.07 -2.66
CA THR A 57 14.73 1.29 -2.13
C THR A 57 14.02 2.37 -2.94
N LYS A 58 13.38 2.02 -4.07
CA LYS A 58 12.72 3.00 -4.92
C LYS A 58 11.56 3.67 -4.18
N ILE A 59 11.65 4.98 -4.05
CA ILE A 59 10.57 5.82 -3.53
C ILE A 59 9.90 6.46 -4.74
N LEU A 60 8.63 6.10 -4.99
CA LEU A 60 7.85 6.73 -6.05
C LEU A 60 7.43 8.14 -5.65
N SER A 61 7.44 9.03 -6.64
CA SER A 61 6.84 10.36 -6.63
C SER A 61 5.57 10.39 -7.47
N LEU A 62 4.88 11.53 -7.50
CA LEU A 62 3.71 11.70 -8.37
C LEU A 62 4.10 11.70 -9.86
N ASP A 63 5.32 12.07 -10.20
CA ASP A 63 5.84 12.11 -11.58
C ASP A 63 6.02 10.69 -12.17
N ASP A 64 6.11 9.67 -11.32
CA ASP A 64 6.18 8.27 -11.76
C ASP A 64 4.79 7.74 -12.20
N PHE A 65 3.70 8.47 -11.95
CA PHE A 65 2.35 8.03 -12.27
C PHE A 65 1.92 8.53 -13.65
N LYS A 66 1.41 7.62 -14.47
CA LYS A 66 0.84 7.94 -15.76
C LYS A 66 -0.68 7.72 -15.71
N VAL A 67 -1.45 8.78 -15.97
CA VAL A 67 -2.89 8.66 -16.15
C VAL A 67 -3.15 8.09 -17.55
N VAL A 68 -3.88 6.98 -17.61
CA VAL A 68 -4.16 6.24 -18.86
C VAL A 68 -5.64 6.27 -19.24
N THR A 69 -6.49 6.89 -18.42
CA THR A 69 -7.93 7.04 -18.63
C THR A 69 -8.25 8.47 -19.11
N LEU A 70 -9.41 8.63 -19.77
CA LEU A 70 -9.91 9.97 -20.17
C LEU A 70 -10.19 10.84 -18.94
N LYS A 71 -10.80 10.24 -17.90
CA LYS A 71 -11.06 10.91 -16.63
C LYS A 71 -9.77 11.07 -15.84
N GLN A 72 -9.47 12.28 -15.45
CA GLN A 72 -8.33 12.60 -14.62
C GLN A 72 -8.66 12.35 -13.13
N PRO A 73 -7.71 11.84 -12.33
CA PRO A 73 -7.88 11.72 -10.89
C PRO A 73 -7.98 13.12 -10.25
N ALA A 74 -8.75 13.24 -9.18
CA ALA A 74 -8.76 14.46 -8.40
C ALA A 74 -7.42 14.63 -7.66
N GLU A 75 -6.99 15.87 -7.40
CA GLU A 75 -5.72 16.16 -6.71
C GLU A 75 -5.61 15.45 -5.35
N LYS A 76 -6.70 15.43 -4.59
CA LYS A 76 -6.76 14.68 -3.31
C LYS A 76 -6.53 13.17 -3.48
N ASP A 77 -6.89 12.61 -4.65
CA ASP A 77 -6.71 11.19 -4.92
C ASP A 77 -5.25 10.87 -5.26
N LEU A 78 -4.49 11.82 -5.83
CA LEU A 78 -3.08 11.65 -6.13
C LEU A 78 -2.24 11.48 -4.86
N SER A 79 -2.45 12.31 -3.85
CA SER A 79 -1.77 12.17 -2.55
C SER A 79 -2.13 10.85 -1.87
N THR A 80 -3.41 10.46 -1.92
CA THR A 80 -3.88 9.19 -1.40
C THR A 80 -3.32 8.01 -2.20
N ALA A 81 -3.17 8.13 -3.54
CA ALA A 81 -2.55 7.10 -4.38
C ALA A 81 -1.10 6.85 -3.98
N LEU A 82 -0.32 7.91 -3.78
CA LEU A 82 1.07 7.82 -3.33
C LEU A 82 1.18 7.17 -1.95
N PHE A 83 0.30 7.55 -1.01
CA PHE A 83 0.21 6.91 0.30
C PHE A 83 -0.12 5.42 0.16
N THR A 84 -1.17 5.10 -0.63
CA THR A 84 -1.63 3.72 -0.84
C THR A 84 -0.51 2.85 -1.41
N TRP A 85 0.23 3.36 -2.40
CA TRP A 85 1.36 2.64 -2.98
C TRP A 85 2.48 2.37 -1.97
N LYS A 86 2.85 3.39 -1.19
CA LYS A 86 3.88 3.25 -0.15
C LYS A 86 3.52 2.19 0.91
N VAL A 87 2.25 2.08 1.26
CA VAL A 87 1.79 1.07 2.21
C VAL A 87 1.69 -0.31 1.56
N LEU A 88 1.17 -0.38 0.32
CA LEU A 88 0.95 -1.64 -0.40
C LEU A 88 2.24 -2.46 -0.58
N ARG A 89 3.40 -1.80 -0.79
CA ARG A 89 4.69 -2.49 -0.93
C ARG A 89 5.05 -3.42 0.24
N HIS A 90 4.42 -3.22 1.41
CA HIS A 90 4.60 -4.06 2.59
C HIS A 90 3.56 -5.19 2.68
N ALA A 91 2.59 -5.24 1.77
CA ALA A 91 1.60 -6.30 1.69
C ALA A 91 2.14 -7.50 0.91
N LYS A 92 1.81 -8.70 1.38
CA LYS A 92 2.18 -9.94 0.68
C LYS A 92 1.31 -10.10 -0.56
N SER A 93 1.93 -10.45 -1.70
CA SER A 93 1.26 -10.71 -2.97
C SER A 93 0.34 -11.97 -2.88
N ASN A 94 -0.75 -12.07 -3.62
CA ASN A 94 -1.42 -11.00 -4.33
C ASN A 94 -1.98 -9.97 -3.35
N GLY A 95 -1.67 -8.70 -3.57
CA GLY A 95 -1.98 -7.62 -2.65
C GLY A 95 -2.86 -6.54 -3.28
N ILE A 96 -3.96 -6.19 -2.61
CA ILE A 96 -4.83 -5.06 -2.94
C ILE A 96 -5.00 -4.22 -1.68
N LEU A 97 -4.76 -2.93 -1.80
CA LEU A 97 -4.97 -1.96 -0.72
C LEU A 97 -5.93 -0.88 -1.17
N ILE A 98 -6.89 -0.58 -0.33
CA ILE A 98 -7.81 0.55 -0.51
C ILE A 98 -7.55 1.56 0.58
N SER A 99 -7.35 2.82 0.19
CA SER A 99 -7.17 3.93 1.12
C SER A 99 -8.10 5.09 0.78
N LYS A 100 -8.39 5.91 1.79
CA LYS A 100 -9.17 7.13 1.65
C LYS A 100 -8.60 8.19 2.59
N ASN A 101 -8.34 9.39 2.07
CA ASN A 101 -7.76 10.49 2.85
C ASN A 101 -6.49 10.06 3.62
N ASN A 102 -5.55 9.40 2.92
CA ASN A 102 -4.31 8.87 3.48
C ASN A 102 -4.51 7.91 4.68
N THR A 103 -5.61 7.21 4.69
CA THR A 103 -5.93 6.19 5.71
C THR A 103 -6.28 4.89 5.03
N THR A 104 -5.70 3.78 5.47
CA THR A 104 -6.01 2.43 4.98
C THR A 104 -7.40 2.03 5.44
N VAL A 105 -8.28 1.65 4.50
CA VAL A 105 -9.66 1.23 4.79
C VAL A 105 -9.92 -0.23 4.46
N GLY A 106 -9.18 -0.82 3.53
CA GLY A 106 -9.36 -2.23 3.17
C GLY A 106 -8.08 -2.84 2.62
N LEU A 107 -7.76 -4.05 3.06
CA LEU A 107 -6.57 -4.79 2.64
C LEU A 107 -6.93 -6.25 2.34
N GLY A 108 -6.62 -6.70 1.12
CA GLY A 108 -6.52 -8.10 0.73
C GLY A 108 -5.06 -8.40 0.40
N ALA A 109 -4.43 -9.30 1.15
CA ALA A 109 -3.01 -9.63 0.98
C ALA A 109 -2.79 -11.14 1.09
N GLY A 110 -1.81 -11.67 0.36
CA GLY A 110 -1.43 -13.07 0.40
C GLY A 110 -2.48 -14.00 -0.20
N GLN A 111 -3.34 -13.50 -1.08
CA GLN A 111 -4.40 -14.29 -1.70
C GLN A 111 -3.87 -15.07 -2.90
N VAL A 112 -4.49 -16.22 -3.18
CA VAL A 112 -4.12 -17.10 -4.30
C VAL A 112 -4.41 -16.43 -5.63
N SER A 113 -5.50 -15.68 -5.74
CA SER A 113 -5.87 -14.93 -6.93
C SER A 113 -5.98 -13.43 -6.67
N ARG A 114 -5.83 -12.63 -7.72
CA ARG A 114 -5.96 -11.18 -7.63
C ARG A 114 -7.39 -10.75 -7.36
N VAL A 115 -8.36 -11.41 -7.97
CA VAL A 115 -9.78 -11.12 -7.72
C VAL A 115 -10.18 -11.43 -6.27
N ASP A 116 -9.63 -12.47 -5.65
CA ASP A 116 -9.84 -12.75 -4.22
C ASP A 116 -9.26 -11.65 -3.33
N ALA A 117 -8.09 -11.13 -3.69
CA ALA A 117 -7.52 -9.98 -2.99
C ALA A 117 -8.42 -8.74 -3.08
N VAL A 118 -9.03 -8.50 -4.27
CA VAL A 118 -10.04 -7.42 -4.45
C VAL A 118 -11.25 -7.65 -3.56
N HIS A 119 -11.86 -8.83 -3.61
CA HIS A 119 -13.02 -9.16 -2.77
C HIS A 119 -12.73 -8.97 -1.28
N MET A 120 -11.56 -9.44 -0.82
CA MET A 120 -11.14 -9.30 0.57
C MET A 120 -10.97 -7.83 0.97
N ALA A 121 -10.32 -7.03 0.13
CA ALA A 121 -10.11 -5.61 0.38
C ALA A 121 -11.45 -4.84 0.45
N LEU A 122 -12.36 -5.09 -0.51
CA LEU A 122 -13.69 -4.48 -0.55
C LEU A 122 -14.52 -4.89 0.67
N LYS A 123 -14.52 -6.18 1.03
CA LYS A 123 -15.25 -6.70 2.19
C LYS A 123 -14.79 -6.03 3.49
N LYS A 124 -13.47 -5.92 3.70
CA LYS A 124 -12.90 -5.28 4.90
C LYS A 124 -13.18 -3.78 4.94
N GLY A 125 -13.11 -3.10 3.80
CA GLY A 125 -13.36 -1.67 3.71
C GLY A 125 -14.84 -1.29 3.84
N GLY A 126 -15.74 -2.18 3.43
CA GLY A 126 -17.19 -1.98 3.51
C GLY A 126 -17.63 -0.65 2.88
N LYS A 127 -18.42 0.14 3.59
CA LYS A 127 -18.92 1.44 3.11
C LYS A 127 -17.82 2.51 2.96
N ASN A 128 -16.67 2.31 3.61
CA ASN A 128 -15.58 3.29 3.62
C ASN A 128 -14.79 3.31 2.30
N VAL A 129 -14.95 2.31 1.44
CA VAL A 129 -14.24 2.25 0.13
C VAL A 129 -14.73 3.29 -0.85
N ARG A 130 -15.98 3.77 -0.72
CA ARG A 130 -16.58 4.73 -1.66
C ARG A 130 -15.78 6.04 -1.69
N GLY A 131 -15.38 6.45 -2.91
CA GLY A 131 -14.52 7.62 -3.15
C GLY A 131 -13.08 7.41 -2.66
N GLY A 132 -12.66 6.17 -2.48
CA GLY A 132 -11.28 5.80 -2.13
C GLY A 132 -10.43 5.50 -3.35
N VAL A 133 -9.13 5.30 -3.10
CA VAL A 133 -8.12 4.87 -4.07
C VAL A 133 -7.79 3.41 -3.80
N LEU A 134 -7.80 2.59 -4.85
CA LEU A 134 -7.38 1.19 -4.81
C LEU A 134 -6.04 1.05 -5.50
N ALA A 135 -5.08 0.39 -4.85
CA ALA A 135 -3.82 0.01 -5.46
C ALA A 135 -3.65 -1.51 -5.50
N SER A 136 -3.06 -2.00 -6.59
CA SER A 136 -2.71 -3.40 -6.82
C SER A 136 -1.19 -3.54 -6.96
N ASP A 137 -0.60 -4.55 -6.31
CA ASP A 137 0.86 -4.82 -6.35
C ASP A 137 1.35 -5.35 -7.71
N ALA A 138 0.44 -5.76 -8.60
CA ALA A 138 0.72 -6.06 -10.01
C ALA A 138 -0.47 -5.65 -10.89
N PHE A 139 -0.32 -5.74 -12.22
CA PHE A 139 -1.40 -5.47 -13.16
C PHE A 139 -2.57 -6.46 -13.00
N PHE A 140 -3.76 -6.04 -13.38
CA PHE A 140 -4.92 -6.93 -13.46
C PHE A 140 -4.82 -7.77 -14.74
N PRO A 141 -4.68 -9.12 -14.61
CA PRO A 141 -4.54 -9.98 -15.79
C PRO A 141 -5.86 -10.16 -16.56
N PHE A 142 -6.99 -10.03 -15.87
CA PHE A 142 -8.33 -10.24 -16.40
C PHE A 142 -9.27 -9.12 -15.99
N ARG A 143 -10.40 -9.03 -16.68
CA ARG A 143 -11.42 -8.02 -16.44
C ARG A 143 -12.23 -8.24 -15.16
N ASP A 144 -12.25 -9.46 -14.64
CA ASP A 144 -13.01 -9.88 -13.45
C ASP A 144 -12.81 -8.96 -12.22
N SER A 145 -11.58 -8.59 -11.97
CA SER A 145 -11.22 -7.67 -10.88
C SER A 145 -11.81 -6.27 -11.10
N ILE A 146 -11.77 -5.76 -12.33
CA ILE A 146 -12.34 -4.45 -12.68
C ILE A 146 -13.86 -4.47 -12.58
N ASP A 147 -14.51 -5.54 -13.06
CA ASP A 147 -15.96 -5.70 -12.95
C ASP A 147 -16.40 -5.76 -11.48
N THR A 148 -15.59 -6.41 -10.61
CA THR A 148 -15.84 -6.44 -9.16
C THR A 148 -15.70 -5.05 -8.52
N ILE A 149 -14.75 -4.23 -8.97
CA ILE A 149 -14.51 -2.88 -8.41
C ILE A 149 -15.57 -1.88 -8.87
N LYS A 150 -16.12 -2.04 -10.09
CA LYS A 150 -16.97 -1.08 -10.79
C LYS A 150 -18.07 -0.47 -9.93
N ASP A 151 -18.80 -1.31 -9.18
CA ASP A 151 -19.96 -0.87 -8.39
C ASP A 151 -19.59 -0.50 -6.94
N SER A 152 -18.30 -0.58 -6.57
CA SER A 152 -17.83 -0.28 -5.23
C SER A 152 -17.79 1.21 -4.87
N GLY A 153 -17.76 2.08 -5.91
CA GLY A 153 -17.60 3.52 -5.77
C GLY A 153 -16.16 3.97 -5.53
N ILE A 154 -15.17 3.13 -5.83
CA ILE A 154 -13.75 3.51 -5.91
C ILE A 154 -13.59 4.61 -6.96
N SER A 155 -12.85 5.67 -6.64
CA SER A 155 -12.61 6.81 -7.54
C SER A 155 -11.40 6.63 -8.45
N THR A 156 -10.37 5.95 -7.97
CA THR A 156 -9.08 5.85 -8.67
C THR A 156 -8.48 4.46 -8.44
N ILE A 157 -7.91 3.89 -9.49
CA ILE A 157 -7.17 2.62 -9.44
C ILE A 157 -5.72 2.88 -9.83
N LEU A 158 -4.80 2.33 -9.04
CA LEU A 158 -3.37 2.39 -9.29
C LEU A 158 -2.84 0.97 -9.47
N GLN A 159 -2.10 0.72 -10.55
CA GLN A 159 -1.46 -0.56 -10.81
C GLN A 159 -0.19 -0.37 -11.65
N PRO A 160 0.77 -1.30 -11.61
CA PRO A 160 1.85 -1.34 -12.59
C PRO A 160 1.29 -1.58 -13.99
N GLY A 161 1.93 -1.02 -15.00
CA GLY A 161 1.64 -1.34 -16.40
C GLY A 161 2.13 -2.75 -16.80
N GLY A 162 1.94 -3.11 -18.08
CA GLY A 162 2.52 -4.33 -18.67
C GLY A 162 1.52 -5.45 -18.93
N SER A 163 0.22 -5.27 -18.66
CA SER A 163 -0.79 -6.23 -19.07
C SER A 163 -0.97 -6.23 -20.60
N ILE A 164 -1.04 -7.42 -21.21
CA ILE A 164 -1.42 -7.58 -22.63
C ILE A 164 -2.83 -7.06 -22.87
N SER A 165 -3.70 -7.15 -21.86
CA SER A 165 -5.09 -6.66 -21.88
C SER A 165 -5.25 -5.20 -21.45
N CYS A 166 -4.15 -4.41 -21.46
CA CYS A 166 -4.13 -3.03 -21.00
C CYS A 166 -5.19 -2.14 -21.68
N LEU A 167 -5.46 -2.39 -22.96
CA LEU A 167 -6.48 -1.68 -23.73
C LEU A 167 -7.91 -1.86 -23.21
N LEU A 168 -8.20 -2.95 -22.52
CA LEU A 168 -9.51 -3.20 -21.89
C LEU A 168 -9.82 -2.24 -20.74
N TYR A 169 -8.75 -1.67 -20.14
CA TYR A 169 -8.85 -0.77 -18.97
C TYR A 169 -8.77 0.70 -19.35
N THR A 170 -8.26 0.99 -20.55
CA THR A 170 -8.09 2.35 -21.07
C THR A 170 -9.20 2.74 -22.07
N SER A 171 -10.02 1.78 -22.50
CA SER A 171 -11.19 2.08 -23.33
C SER A 171 -12.22 2.87 -22.51
N PRO A 172 -12.85 3.89 -23.12
CA PRO A 172 -13.92 4.61 -22.47
C PRO A 172 -15.04 3.64 -22.07
N SER A 173 -15.55 3.80 -20.86
CA SER A 173 -16.74 3.07 -20.44
C SER A 173 -17.92 3.49 -21.30
N PRO A 174 -18.83 2.58 -21.70
CA PRO A 174 -20.05 2.93 -22.42
C PRO A 174 -20.98 3.89 -21.65
N ARG A 175 -20.61 4.31 -20.46
CA ARG A 175 -21.37 5.21 -19.57
C ARG A 175 -20.68 6.55 -19.30
N ASP A 176 -19.57 6.84 -20.00
CA ASP A 176 -18.89 8.16 -19.93
C ASP A 176 -19.44 9.09 -21.01
#